data_3c98f286234a10211ebca41bc417c602
#
_entry.id   3c98f286234a10211ebca41bc417c602
#
_cell.length_a   1.000
_cell.length_b   1.000
_cell.length_c   1.000
_cell.angle_alpha   90.00
_cell.angle_beta   90.00
_cell.angle_gamma   90.00
#
_symmetry.space_group_name_H-M   'P 1'
#
loop_
_entity.id
_entity.type
_entity.pdbx_description
1 polymer ?
#
loop_
_entity_poly.entity_id
_entity_poly.type
_entity_poly.pdbx_seq_one_letter_code
_entity_poly.pdbx_strand_id
1 'polypeptide(L)'
;IVFSGLTATGTVAIQSKITGKDTLLNQKDSIDFSTPRIITVYATDGVSNRKYQVDIRVHKEWGDSMIWQRTASGLSAFSSVRQLHALTVESTLYAFGLEGTMPVVLTANTASPQQWTRHAITPATLDAHSVVRHGNRFFALASNQLMTSTDGINWNPVDPTSGPNSFTQLVGSGTKHLLALSGASLVSSTDGGKTWTADALDSSAPLPLDENAGIVFASTVSKNYEKAVVLGLRGNEPVLWQRDLDLSGTDTFGWVNFPLDAH
;
A
#
# COMPACT_ATOMS: atom_id res chain seq x y z
N ILE A 1 27.67 14.49 16.80
CA ILE A 1 26.92 13.30 17.28
C ILE A 1 27.58 12.77 18.53
N VAL A 2 26.82 12.43 19.52
CA VAL A 2 27.28 11.79 20.77
C VAL A 2 26.75 10.38 20.78
N PHE A 3 27.59 9.39 21.10
CA PHE A 3 27.14 8.01 21.24
C PHE A 3 26.51 7.77 22.61
N SER A 4 25.34 7.18 22.65
CA SER A 4 24.74 6.67 23.88
C SER A 4 24.57 5.16 23.77
N GLY A 5 25.08 4.42 24.77
CA GLY A 5 24.92 2.95 24.82
C GLY A 5 25.82 2.14 23.91
N LEU A 6 26.97 2.68 23.49
CA LEU A 6 27.98 1.89 22.79
C LEU A 6 28.57 0.83 23.73
N THR A 7 28.40 -0.45 23.38
CA THR A 7 28.96 -1.58 24.13
C THR A 7 29.94 -2.36 23.25
N ALA A 8 31.12 -2.62 23.77
CA ALA A 8 32.11 -3.46 23.13
C ALA A 8 32.90 -4.22 24.18
N THR A 9 33.36 -5.45 23.87
CA THR A 9 34.19 -6.25 24.74
C THR A 9 35.67 -5.85 24.73
N GLY A 10 36.01 -4.83 23.94
CA GLY A 10 37.36 -4.31 23.78
C GLY A 10 37.43 -2.80 23.74
N THR A 11 38.57 -2.27 23.36
CA THR A 11 38.79 -0.82 23.24
C THR A 11 38.29 -0.29 21.90
N VAL A 12 37.48 0.76 21.93
CA VAL A 12 36.98 1.41 20.71
C VAL A 12 37.77 2.69 20.46
N ALA A 13 38.29 2.81 19.26
CA ALA A 13 39.03 3.99 18.81
C ALA A 13 38.39 4.57 17.55
N ILE A 14 38.57 5.87 17.36
CA ILE A 14 38.14 6.59 16.16
C ILE A 14 39.37 7.20 15.46
N GLN A 15 39.42 7.09 14.14
CA GLN A 15 40.52 7.66 13.38
C GLN A 15 40.38 9.20 13.31
N SER A 16 41.46 9.89 13.71
CA SER A 16 41.53 11.34 13.62
C SER A 16 41.54 11.81 12.15
N LYS A 17 40.71 12.78 11.80
CA LYS A 17 40.64 13.40 10.48
C LYS A 17 41.95 14.19 10.14
N ILE A 18 42.69 14.62 11.15
CA ILE A 18 43.87 15.45 10.99
C ILE A 18 45.12 14.59 10.89
N THR A 19 45.31 13.66 11.82
CA THR A 19 46.56 12.89 11.92
C THR A 19 46.48 11.51 11.27
N GLY A 20 45.26 11.02 10.96
CA GLY A 20 45.03 9.67 10.46
C GLY A 20 45.28 8.57 11.51
N LYS A 21 45.64 8.91 12.74
CA LYS A 21 45.88 7.96 13.82
C LYS A 21 44.64 7.68 14.60
N ASP A 22 44.55 6.46 15.15
CA ASP A 22 43.47 6.06 16.03
C ASP A 22 43.57 6.75 17.39
N THR A 23 42.45 7.27 17.88
CA THR A 23 42.33 7.94 19.18
C THR A 23 41.20 7.23 19.94
N LEU A 24 41.37 7.05 21.26
CA LEU A 24 40.33 6.44 22.09
C LEU A 24 39.00 7.17 21.93
N LEU A 25 37.95 6.42 21.64
CA LEU A 25 36.62 6.98 21.52
C LEU A 25 36.02 7.21 22.90
N ASN A 26 35.75 8.45 23.24
CA ASN A 26 34.98 8.78 24.43
C ASN A 26 33.52 9.02 24.06
N GLN A 27 32.61 8.25 24.66
CA GLN A 27 31.17 8.31 24.36
C GLN A 27 30.53 9.66 24.72
N LYS A 28 31.19 10.48 25.56
CA LYS A 28 30.68 11.81 25.94
C LYS A 28 31.09 12.91 24.96
N ASP A 29 32.05 12.63 24.09
CA ASP A 29 32.53 13.61 23.15
C ASP A 29 31.60 13.72 21.93
N SER A 30 31.45 14.96 21.50
CA SER A 30 30.77 15.25 20.22
C SER A 30 31.67 14.95 19.05
N ILE A 31 31.29 14.05 18.17
CA ILE A 31 32.06 13.59 17.02
C ILE A 31 31.41 14.12 15.75
N ASP A 32 32.27 14.69 14.87
CA ASP A 32 31.82 15.12 13.55
C ASP A 32 31.75 13.95 12.56
N PHE A 33 30.54 13.67 12.08
CA PHE A 33 30.18 12.69 11.05
C PHE A 33 29.72 13.34 9.74
N SER A 34 30.14 14.56 9.47
CA SER A 34 29.88 15.22 8.19
C SER A 34 30.47 14.46 6.98
N THR A 35 31.46 13.60 7.26
CA THR A 35 32.02 12.61 6.32
C THR A 35 32.15 11.26 7.03
N PRO A 36 32.18 10.14 6.28
CA PRO A 36 32.36 8.83 6.88
C PRO A 36 33.58 8.74 7.78
N ARG A 37 33.47 8.04 8.90
CA ARG A 37 34.54 7.88 9.89
C ARG A 37 34.93 6.42 10.03
N ILE A 38 36.23 6.20 10.26
CA ILE A 38 36.73 4.84 10.61
C ILE A 38 36.71 4.69 12.11
N ILE A 39 36.02 3.67 12.57
CA ILE A 39 36.03 3.20 13.97
C ILE A 39 36.73 1.85 14.02
N THR A 40 37.72 1.73 14.89
CA THR A 40 38.49 0.51 15.10
C THR A 40 38.14 -0.07 16.46
N VAL A 41 37.77 -1.35 16.51
CA VAL A 41 37.56 -2.09 17.75
C VAL A 41 38.75 -3.01 17.95
N TYR A 42 39.50 -2.76 19.01
CA TYR A 42 40.62 -3.61 19.42
C TYR A 42 40.15 -4.64 20.41
N ALA A 43 40.57 -5.87 20.21
CA ALA A 43 40.32 -6.94 21.17
C ALA A 43 41.10 -6.73 22.47
N THR A 44 40.79 -7.49 23.49
CA THR A 44 41.47 -7.43 24.82
C THR A 44 42.94 -7.82 24.76
N ASP A 45 43.41 -8.47 23.69
CA ASP A 45 44.80 -8.79 23.42
C ASP A 45 45.67 -7.58 23.01
N GLY A 46 45.00 -6.44 22.69
CA GLY A 46 45.62 -5.19 22.27
C GLY A 46 46.27 -5.22 20.87
N VAL A 47 46.17 -6.34 20.14
CA VAL A 47 46.80 -6.56 18.83
C VAL A 47 45.74 -6.78 17.76
N SER A 48 44.81 -7.70 18.01
CA SER A 48 43.73 -8.01 17.09
C SER A 48 42.74 -6.85 17.01
N ASN A 49 42.37 -6.46 15.80
CA ASN A 49 41.43 -5.36 15.62
C ASN A 49 40.52 -5.56 14.41
N ARG A 50 39.39 -4.85 14.42
CA ARG A 50 38.45 -4.79 13.31
C ARG A 50 38.07 -3.33 13.04
N LYS A 51 38.13 -2.94 11.77
CA LYS A 51 37.79 -1.59 11.33
C LYS A 51 36.40 -1.57 10.72
N TYR A 52 35.64 -0.53 11.05
CA TYR A 52 34.33 -0.25 10.54
C TYR A 52 34.31 1.15 9.93
N GLN A 53 33.82 1.28 8.71
CA GLN A 53 33.50 2.59 8.16
C GLN A 53 32.04 2.91 8.55
N VAL A 54 31.86 4.01 9.27
CA VAL A 54 30.56 4.48 9.73
C VAL A 54 30.18 5.72 8.93
N ASP A 55 29.07 5.62 8.21
CA ASP A 55 28.44 6.71 7.48
C ASP A 55 27.11 7.02 8.13
N ILE A 56 26.96 8.23 8.68
CA ILE A 56 25.71 8.67 9.31
C ILE A 56 25.00 9.62 8.38
N ARG A 57 23.87 9.17 7.87
CA ARG A 57 22.97 9.97 7.04
C ARG A 57 21.92 10.62 7.93
N VAL A 58 22.08 11.92 8.13
CA VAL A 58 21.06 12.70 8.84
C VAL A 58 19.94 13.02 7.84
N HIS A 59 18.74 12.61 8.16
CA HIS A 59 17.57 13.02 7.40
C HIS A 59 17.43 14.53 7.46
N LYS A 60 17.44 15.20 6.32
CA LYS A 60 17.29 16.67 6.24
C LYS A 60 15.84 17.12 6.27
N GLU A 61 14.92 16.18 6.19
CA GLU A 61 13.49 16.45 6.23
C GLU A 61 12.96 16.18 7.64
N TRP A 62 12.20 17.11 8.14
CA TRP A 62 11.46 16.92 9.39
C TRP A 62 10.38 15.88 9.10
N GLY A 63 10.47 14.70 9.73
CA GLY A 63 9.54 13.59 9.50
C GLY A 63 8.07 13.95 9.73
N ASP A 64 7.82 15.04 10.42
CA ASP A 64 6.49 15.53 10.80
C ASP A 64 5.97 16.62 9.87
N SER A 65 6.74 17.08 8.87
CA SER A 65 6.31 18.11 7.94
C SER A 65 6.24 17.58 6.51
N MET A 66 5.03 17.50 5.98
CA MET A 66 4.78 17.32 4.56
C MET A 66 4.52 18.68 3.93
N ILE A 67 5.36 19.07 2.98
CA ILE A 67 5.12 20.27 2.18
C ILE A 67 4.21 19.87 1.03
N TRP A 68 2.92 20.18 1.15
CA TRP A 68 1.97 20.00 0.09
C TRP A 68 2.09 21.17 -0.90
N GLN A 69 2.46 20.85 -2.13
CA GLN A 69 2.44 21.82 -3.23
C GLN A 69 1.21 21.57 -4.10
N ARG A 70 0.37 22.58 -4.23
CA ARG A 70 -0.72 22.55 -5.20
C ARG A 70 -0.13 22.82 -6.60
N THR A 71 -0.10 21.79 -7.44
CA THR A 71 0.42 21.88 -8.82
C THR A 71 -0.51 22.68 -9.74
N ALA A 72 -1.82 22.65 -9.44
CA ALA A 72 -2.82 23.46 -10.15
C ALA A 72 -3.98 23.79 -9.23
N SER A 73 -4.65 24.92 -9.47
CA SER A 73 -5.88 25.31 -8.79
C SER A 73 -7.01 25.43 -9.80
N GLY A 74 -8.22 25.05 -9.37
CA GLY A 74 -9.41 25.25 -10.20
C GLY A 74 -9.43 24.43 -11.48
N LEU A 75 -9.06 23.16 -11.41
CA LEU A 75 -9.20 22.24 -12.54
C LEU A 75 -10.67 22.09 -12.87
N SER A 76 -11.12 22.80 -13.92
CA SER A 76 -12.52 22.85 -14.34
C SER A 76 -13.09 21.48 -14.70
N ALA A 77 -12.23 20.57 -15.14
CA ALA A 77 -12.61 19.19 -15.44
C ALA A 77 -13.26 18.44 -14.27
N PHE A 78 -12.96 18.86 -13.01
CA PHE A 78 -13.48 18.23 -11.79
C PHE A 78 -14.65 18.97 -11.16
N SER A 79 -15.06 20.11 -11.70
CA SER A 79 -16.06 20.99 -11.04
C SER A 79 -17.42 20.35 -10.83
N SER A 80 -17.82 19.41 -11.70
CA SER A 80 -19.08 18.66 -11.62
C SER A 80 -18.95 17.23 -11.13
N VAL A 81 -17.71 16.75 -10.87
CA VAL A 81 -17.44 15.35 -10.53
C VAL A 81 -17.29 15.20 -9.02
N ARG A 82 -17.96 14.21 -8.47
CA ARG A 82 -17.99 13.89 -7.03
C ARG A 82 -17.49 12.48 -6.80
N GLN A 83 -17.19 12.17 -5.54
CA GLN A 83 -16.82 10.83 -5.10
C GLN A 83 -15.65 10.25 -5.91
N LEU A 84 -14.56 11.01 -5.97
CA LEU A 84 -13.40 10.66 -6.78
C LEU A 84 -12.61 9.49 -6.19
N HIS A 85 -12.31 8.54 -7.06
CA HIS A 85 -11.38 7.44 -6.82
C HIS A 85 -10.27 7.50 -7.87
N ALA A 86 -9.00 7.59 -7.43
CA ALA A 86 -7.88 7.81 -8.34
C ALA A 86 -6.94 6.61 -8.38
N LEU A 87 -6.49 6.29 -9.58
CA LEU A 87 -5.50 5.25 -9.86
C LEU A 87 -4.45 5.79 -10.82
N THR A 88 -3.21 5.36 -10.65
CA THR A 88 -2.13 5.61 -11.61
C THR A 88 -1.76 4.30 -12.29
N VAL A 89 -1.74 4.34 -13.62
CA VAL A 89 -1.38 3.20 -14.43
C VAL A 89 -0.32 3.64 -15.43
N GLU A 90 0.92 3.16 -15.22
CA GLU A 90 2.07 3.58 -16.03
C GLU A 90 2.22 5.11 -16.05
N SER A 91 2.06 5.74 -17.21
CA SER A 91 2.11 7.20 -17.38
C SER A 91 0.74 7.87 -17.38
N THR A 92 -0.33 7.16 -17.06
CA THR A 92 -1.70 7.68 -17.10
C THR A 92 -2.31 7.75 -15.71
N LEU A 93 -2.84 8.92 -15.38
CA LEU A 93 -3.66 9.15 -14.21
C LEU A 93 -5.13 8.92 -14.59
N TYR A 94 -5.84 8.17 -13.78
CA TYR A 94 -7.27 7.93 -13.89
C TYR A 94 -7.96 8.48 -12.64
N ALA A 95 -9.02 9.23 -12.82
CA ALA A 95 -9.89 9.68 -11.75
C ALA A 95 -11.32 9.28 -12.09
N PHE A 96 -11.78 8.21 -11.44
CA PHE A 96 -13.15 7.73 -11.54
C PHE A 96 -14.04 8.51 -10.59
N GLY A 97 -15.28 8.78 -10.98
CA GLY A 97 -16.22 9.49 -10.14
C GLY A 97 -17.61 9.57 -10.74
N LEU A 98 -18.46 10.39 -10.14
CA LEU A 98 -19.84 10.59 -10.57
C LEU A 98 -20.07 12.03 -11.03
N GLU A 99 -20.66 12.22 -12.19
CA GLU A 99 -21.25 13.48 -12.63
C GLU A 99 -22.76 13.37 -12.56
N GLY A 100 -23.35 14.01 -11.55
CA GLY A 100 -24.71 13.68 -11.14
C GLY A 100 -24.80 12.24 -10.62
N THR A 101 -25.49 11.38 -11.38
CA THR A 101 -25.58 9.94 -11.11
C THR A 101 -24.80 9.08 -12.10
N MET A 102 -24.19 9.70 -13.10
CA MET A 102 -23.50 8.97 -14.17
C MET A 102 -22.03 8.76 -13.85
N PRO A 103 -21.51 7.54 -13.96
CA PRO A 103 -20.09 7.27 -13.78
C PRO A 103 -19.29 7.88 -14.92
N VAL A 104 -18.19 8.53 -14.56
CA VAL A 104 -17.25 9.15 -15.49
C VAL A 104 -15.83 8.80 -15.10
N VAL A 105 -14.92 8.82 -16.05
CA VAL A 105 -13.49 8.76 -15.79
C VAL A 105 -12.81 9.95 -16.46
N LEU A 106 -11.92 10.59 -15.71
CA LEU A 106 -11.03 11.61 -16.24
C LEU A 106 -9.64 10.99 -16.35
N THR A 107 -8.96 11.24 -17.45
CA THR A 107 -7.61 10.76 -17.71
C THR A 107 -6.65 11.91 -17.97
N ALA A 108 -5.43 11.80 -17.46
CA ALA A 108 -4.33 12.72 -17.75
C ALA A 108 -3.01 11.96 -17.84
N ASN A 109 -2.03 12.53 -18.53
CA ASN A 109 -0.68 12.01 -18.53
C ASN A 109 0.05 12.50 -17.28
N THR A 110 0.86 11.66 -16.64
CA THR A 110 1.67 12.03 -15.47
C THR A 110 2.65 13.17 -15.74
N ALA A 111 3.09 13.33 -16.99
CA ALA A 111 3.94 14.46 -17.42
C ALA A 111 3.16 15.77 -17.59
N SER A 112 1.83 15.71 -17.68
CA SER A 112 0.94 16.88 -17.86
C SER A 112 -0.31 16.76 -17.00
N PRO A 113 -0.16 16.71 -15.66
CA PRO A 113 -1.24 16.40 -14.73
C PRO A 113 -2.30 17.50 -14.61
N GLN A 114 -2.18 18.59 -15.35
CA GLN A 114 -3.18 19.66 -15.43
C GLN A 114 -4.15 19.48 -16.61
N GLN A 115 -3.83 18.57 -17.56
CA GLN A 115 -4.62 18.38 -18.79
C GLN A 115 -5.44 17.11 -18.67
N TRP A 116 -6.68 17.25 -18.24
CA TRP A 116 -7.60 16.14 -18.06
C TRP A 116 -8.60 16.04 -19.21
N THR A 117 -8.79 14.82 -19.69
CA THR A 117 -9.82 14.46 -20.67
C THR A 117 -10.90 13.67 -19.97
N ARG A 118 -12.15 14.08 -20.13
CA ARG A 118 -13.32 13.43 -19.54
C ARG A 118 -13.90 12.41 -20.52
N HIS A 119 -14.25 11.23 -20.00
CA HIS A 119 -14.92 10.17 -20.73
C HIS A 119 -16.15 9.70 -19.93
N ALA A 120 -17.25 9.44 -20.62
CA ALA A 120 -18.38 8.75 -20.07
C ALA A 120 -18.06 7.25 -19.96
N ILE A 121 -18.50 6.61 -18.89
CA ILE A 121 -18.32 5.17 -18.67
C ILE A 121 -19.56 4.41 -19.16
N THR A 122 -19.34 3.26 -19.77
CA THR A 122 -20.40 2.32 -20.15
C THR A 122 -20.11 0.95 -19.51
N PRO A 123 -21.06 0.34 -18.76
CA PRO A 123 -22.46 0.78 -18.54
C PRO A 123 -22.60 1.89 -17.48
N ALA A 124 -23.71 2.63 -17.55
CA ALA A 124 -24.01 3.73 -16.61
C ALA A 124 -24.27 3.25 -15.16
N THR A 125 -24.39 1.95 -14.94
CA THR A 125 -24.57 1.34 -13.62
C THR A 125 -23.25 0.97 -12.93
N LEU A 126 -22.12 1.32 -13.54
CA LEU A 126 -20.80 1.01 -12.95
C LEU A 126 -20.61 1.81 -11.66
N ASP A 127 -20.18 1.11 -10.61
CA ASP A 127 -19.74 1.74 -9.38
C ASP A 127 -18.29 2.24 -9.53
N ALA A 128 -18.14 3.55 -9.68
CA ALA A 128 -16.85 4.21 -9.85
C ALA A 128 -15.90 4.03 -8.64
N HIS A 129 -16.43 3.77 -7.45
CA HIS A 129 -15.64 3.51 -6.25
C HIS A 129 -15.08 2.09 -6.17
N SER A 130 -15.76 1.15 -6.81
CA SER A 130 -15.35 -0.26 -6.81
C SER A 130 -14.16 -0.54 -7.72
N VAL A 131 -13.68 0.43 -8.50
CA VAL A 131 -12.64 0.22 -9.50
C VAL A 131 -11.32 -0.17 -8.83
N VAL A 132 -10.80 -1.32 -9.21
CA VAL A 132 -9.46 -1.79 -8.83
C VAL A 132 -8.67 -2.17 -10.09
N ARG A 133 -7.34 -2.12 -10.00
CA ARG A 133 -6.48 -2.63 -11.05
C ARG A 133 -5.89 -3.97 -10.66
N HIS A 134 -6.04 -4.98 -11.53
CA HIS A 134 -5.43 -6.29 -11.38
C HIS A 134 -4.69 -6.68 -12.66
N GLY A 135 -3.38 -6.88 -12.55
CA GLY A 135 -2.54 -7.08 -13.71
C GLY A 135 -2.61 -5.89 -14.67
N ASN A 136 -2.96 -6.16 -15.93
CA ASN A 136 -3.11 -5.15 -16.99
C ASN A 136 -4.57 -4.71 -17.23
N ARG A 137 -5.49 -5.07 -16.35
CA ARG A 137 -6.93 -4.80 -16.49
C ARG A 137 -7.48 -4.06 -15.29
N PHE A 138 -8.54 -3.31 -15.53
CA PHE A 138 -9.40 -2.77 -14.49
C PHE A 138 -10.56 -3.74 -14.21
N PHE A 139 -10.97 -3.79 -12.96
CA PHE A 139 -12.14 -4.51 -12.49
C PHE A 139 -13.00 -3.55 -11.67
N ALA A 140 -14.30 -3.70 -11.78
CA ALA A 140 -15.29 -2.91 -11.04
C ALA A 140 -16.59 -3.69 -10.90
N LEU A 141 -17.53 -3.16 -10.14
CA LEU A 141 -18.88 -3.71 -10.05
C LEU A 141 -19.88 -2.85 -10.83
N ALA A 142 -20.85 -3.49 -11.45
CA ALA A 142 -22.04 -2.85 -11.98
C ALA A 142 -23.25 -3.67 -11.55
N SER A 143 -24.12 -3.11 -10.71
CA SER A 143 -25.28 -3.82 -10.15
C SER A 143 -24.90 -5.20 -9.55
N ASN A 144 -23.83 -5.24 -8.76
CA ASN A 144 -23.27 -6.44 -8.12
C ASN A 144 -22.63 -7.47 -9.08
N GLN A 145 -22.58 -7.20 -10.38
CA GLN A 145 -21.88 -8.02 -11.35
C GLN A 145 -20.45 -7.52 -11.53
N LEU A 146 -19.51 -8.45 -11.65
CA LEU A 146 -18.10 -8.12 -11.94
C LEU A 146 -17.97 -7.68 -13.40
N MET A 147 -17.30 -6.56 -13.58
CA MET A 147 -16.95 -5.97 -14.87
C MET A 147 -15.45 -5.89 -15.05
N THR A 148 -14.98 -5.94 -16.28
CA THR A 148 -13.56 -5.73 -16.62
C THR A 148 -13.39 -4.76 -17.78
N SER A 149 -12.30 -4.01 -17.73
CA SER A 149 -11.92 -3.06 -18.77
C SER A 149 -10.40 -3.06 -18.99
N THR A 150 -9.96 -2.70 -20.19
CA THR A 150 -8.55 -2.46 -20.51
C THR A 150 -8.20 -0.99 -20.57
N ASP A 151 -9.20 -0.13 -20.70
CA ASP A 151 -9.05 1.33 -20.90
C ASP A 151 -9.71 2.19 -19.80
N GLY A 152 -10.47 1.55 -18.87
CA GLY A 152 -11.23 2.23 -17.83
C GLY A 152 -12.49 2.95 -18.34
N ILE A 153 -12.81 2.87 -19.62
CA ILE A 153 -13.94 3.57 -20.27
C ILE A 153 -15.01 2.56 -20.67
N ASN A 154 -14.60 1.53 -21.39
CA ASN A 154 -15.49 0.49 -21.92
C ASN A 154 -15.37 -0.76 -21.06
N TRP A 155 -16.48 -1.20 -20.48
CA TRP A 155 -16.51 -2.30 -19.53
C TRP A 155 -17.35 -3.45 -20.04
N ASN A 156 -16.85 -4.66 -19.86
CA ASN A 156 -17.52 -5.90 -20.23
C ASN A 156 -17.76 -6.76 -18.99
N PRO A 157 -18.88 -7.49 -18.95
CA PRO A 157 -19.12 -8.40 -17.83
C PRO A 157 -18.09 -9.52 -17.78
N VAL A 158 -17.78 -9.96 -16.57
CA VAL A 158 -17.05 -11.19 -16.30
C VAL A 158 -18.03 -12.17 -15.72
N ASP A 159 -18.24 -13.29 -16.41
CA ASP A 159 -19.11 -14.35 -15.93
C ASP A 159 -18.26 -15.43 -15.26
N PRO A 160 -18.30 -15.55 -13.92
CA PRO A 160 -17.57 -16.57 -13.22
C PRO A 160 -18.01 -17.97 -13.64
N THR A 161 -17.07 -18.87 -13.86
CA THR A 161 -17.32 -20.28 -14.19
C THR A 161 -17.48 -21.14 -12.93
N SER A 162 -17.03 -20.63 -11.78
CA SER A 162 -17.13 -21.28 -10.47
C SER A 162 -17.11 -20.26 -9.35
N GLY A 163 -17.84 -20.56 -8.26
CA GLY A 163 -17.98 -19.68 -7.11
C GLY A 163 -19.15 -18.68 -7.26
N PRO A 164 -19.19 -17.61 -6.47
CA PRO A 164 -20.23 -16.61 -6.54
C PRO A 164 -20.15 -15.79 -7.84
N ASN A 165 -21.32 -15.34 -8.30
CA ASN A 165 -21.49 -14.46 -9.45
C ASN A 165 -22.07 -13.08 -9.08
N SER A 166 -22.27 -12.82 -7.81
CA SER A 166 -22.77 -11.56 -7.28
C SER A 166 -21.87 -11.09 -6.14
N PHE A 167 -21.43 -9.84 -6.22
CA PHE A 167 -20.47 -9.25 -5.29
C PHE A 167 -21.02 -7.96 -4.74
N THR A 168 -20.86 -7.76 -3.44
CA THR A 168 -21.29 -6.52 -2.77
C THR A 168 -20.18 -5.47 -2.81
N GLN A 169 -18.92 -5.91 -2.84
CA GLN A 169 -17.77 -5.02 -2.93
C GLN A 169 -16.51 -5.72 -3.47
N LEU A 170 -15.69 -5.00 -4.21
CA LEU A 170 -14.30 -5.37 -4.44
C LEU A 170 -13.45 -4.82 -3.28
N VAL A 171 -12.85 -5.73 -2.50
CA VAL A 171 -12.00 -5.38 -1.35
C VAL A 171 -10.67 -4.81 -1.83
N GLY A 172 -10.13 -5.37 -2.90
CA GLY A 172 -8.86 -4.91 -3.45
C GLY A 172 -8.22 -5.91 -4.40
N SER A 173 -7.08 -5.54 -4.90
CA SER A 173 -6.31 -6.36 -5.82
C SER A 173 -4.82 -6.32 -5.46
N GLY A 174 -4.24 -7.48 -5.31
CA GLY A 174 -2.80 -7.70 -5.19
C GLY A 174 -2.19 -8.22 -6.48
N THR A 175 -0.94 -8.65 -6.41
CA THR A 175 -0.20 -9.19 -7.55
C THR A 175 -0.85 -10.44 -8.14
N LYS A 176 -1.35 -11.33 -7.28
CA LYS A 176 -1.96 -12.60 -7.68
C LYS A 176 -3.46 -12.68 -7.41
N HIS A 177 -3.96 -11.92 -6.45
CA HIS A 177 -5.30 -12.08 -5.92
C HIS A 177 -6.19 -10.88 -6.25
N LEU A 178 -7.40 -11.16 -6.68
CA LEU A 178 -8.52 -10.24 -6.67
C LEU A 178 -9.44 -10.66 -5.51
N LEU A 179 -9.79 -9.73 -4.63
CA LEU A 179 -10.52 -9.99 -3.38
C LEU A 179 -11.85 -9.26 -3.39
N ALA A 180 -12.90 -9.94 -2.94
CA ALA A 180 -14.24 -9.38 -2.91
C ALA A 180 -15.04 -9.85 -1.69
N LEU A 181 -16.11 -9.11 -1.38
CA LEU A 181 -17.21 -9.54 -0.54
C LEU A 181 -18.34 -10.06 -1.43
N SER A 182 -18.86 -11.22 -1.09
CA SER A 182 -20.03 -11.83 -1.71
C SER A 182 -20.99 -12.34 -0.62
N GLY A 183 -22.10 -11.65 -0.42
CA GLY A 183 -22.97 -11.89 0.72
C GLY A 183 -22.21 -11.75 2.04
N ALA A 184 -22.22 -12.80 2.85
CA ALA A 184 -21.51 -12.86 4.13
C ALA A 184 -20.16 -13.61 4.03
N SER A 185 -19.47 -13.55 2.90
CA SER A 185 -18.22 -14.25 2.67
C SER A 185 -17.18 -13.33 2.04
N LEU A 186 -15.94 -13.42 2.51
CA LEU A 186 -14.77 -12.94 1.79
C LEU A 186 -14.34 -14.01 0.80
N VAL A 187 -14.09 -13.60 -0.43
CA VAL A 187 -13.77 -14.51 -1.54
C VAL A 187 -12.56 -14.00 -2.30
N SER A 188 -11.81 -14.92 -2.87
CA SER A 188 -10.63 -14.60 -3.66
C SER A 188 -10.63 -15.32 -5.01
N SER A 189 -10.02 -14.66 -6.01
CA SER A 189 -9.78 -15.19 -7.34
C SER A 189 -8.32 -14.94 -7.72
N THR A 190 -7.69 -15.92 -8.38
CA THR A 190 -6.31 -15.82 -8.89
C THR A 190 -6.24 -15.87 -10.43
N ASP A 191 -7.37 -15.88 -11.09
CA ASP A 191 -7.49 -16.01 -12.55
C ASP A 191 -8.29 -14.87 -13.21
N GLY A 192 -8.30 -13.71 -12.54
CA GLY A 192 -8.99 -12.51 -13.04
C GLY A 192 -10.51 -12.59 -12.94
N GLY A 193 -11.01 -13.21 -11.89
CA GLY A 193 -12.45 -13.25 -11.58
C GLY A 193 -13.20 -14.36 -12.27
N LYS A 194 -12.54 -15.33 -12.91
CA LYS A 194 -13.19 -16.45 -13.56
C LYS A 194 -13.60 -17.54 -12.57
N THR A 195 -12.77 -17.79 -11.58
CA THR A 195 -13.10 -18.70 -10.48
C THR A 195 -12.92 -18.01 -9.15
N TRP A 196 -13.84 -18.25 -8.22
CA TRP A 196 -13.83 -17.66 -6.90
C TRP A 196 -13.94 -18.73 -5.83
N THR A 197 -13.13 -18.58 -4.78
CA THR A 197 -13.11 -19.47 -3.63
C THR A 197 -13.39 -18.67 -2.37
N ALA A 198 -14.24 -19.21 -1.49
CA ALA A 198 -14.45 -18.61 -0.18
C ALA A 198 -13.18 -18.76 0.66
N ASP A 199 -12.76 -17.66 1.26
CA ASP A 199 -11.57 -17.61 2.10
C ASP A 199 -11.92 -18.11 3.52
N ALA A 200 -10.92 -18.72 4.17
CA ALA A 200 -11.04 -19.11 5.58
C ALA A 200 -11.04 -17.87 6.48
N LEU A 201 -11.86 -17.92 7.53
CA LEU A 201 -11.88 -16.91 8.59
C LEU A 201 -11.37 -17.55 9.88
N ASP A 202 -10.59 -16.83 10.69
CA ASP A 202 -10.04 -17.33 11.96
C ASP A 202 -11.06 -17.36 13.10
N SER A 203 -12.17 -16.66 12.94
CA SER A 203 -13.21 -16.55 13.95
C SER A 203 -14.60 -16.37 13.33
N SER A 204 -15.62 -16.42 14.17
CA SER A 204 -17.02 -16.13 13.80
C SER A 204 -17.38 -14.64 13.95
N ALA A 205 -16.39 -13.76 14.11
CA ALA A 205 -16.64 -12.32 14.17
C ALA A 205 -17.36 -11.84 12.90
N PRO A 206 -18.19 -10.80 12.98
CA PRO A 206 -18.95 -10.34 11.83
C PRO A 206 -18.04 -9.73 10.78
N LEU A 207 -18.44 -9.83 9.50
CA LEU A 207 -17.79 -9.11 8.41
C LEU A 207 -18.32 -7.67 8.32
N PRO A 208 -17.52 -6.71 7.86
CA PRO A 208 -17.96 -5.34 7.65
C PRO A 208 -18.82 -5.27 6.38
N LEU A 209 -20.12 -5.40 6.54
CA LEU A 209 -21.07 -5.39 5.41
C LEU A 209 -21.64 -4.01 5.12
N ASP A 210 -21.48 -3.06 6.04
CA ASP A 210 -21.95 -1.69 5.93
C ASP A 210 -20.74 -0.74 5.81
N GLU A 211 -20.83 0.24 4.92
CA GLU A 211 -19.82 1.30 4.75
C GLU A 211 -18.38 0.77 4.83
N ASN A 212 -18.04 -0.14 3.94
CA ASN A 212 -16.74 -0.78 4.00
C ASN A 212 -15.77 -0.28 2.91
N ALA A 213 -14.48 -0.37 3.21
CA ALA A 213 -13.39 -0.10 2.31
C ALA A 213 -12.31 -1.17 2.45
N GLY A 214 -11.64 -1.47 1.35
CA GLY A 214 -10.55 -2.44 1.36
C GLY A 214 -9.33 -1.93 0.62
N ILE A 215 -8.20 -2.52 0.94
CA ILE A 215 -6.92 -2.23 0.30
C ILE A 215 -6.02 -3.47 0.31
N VAL A 216 -5.20 -3.60 -0.72
CA VAL A 216 -4.07 -4.54 -0.76
C VAL A 216 -2.79 -3.76 -0.99
N PHE A 217 -1.75 -4.04 -0.22
CA PHE A 217 -0.46 -3.38 -0.31
C PHE A 217 0.70 -4.33 -0.04
N ALA A 218 1.88 -4.00 -0.58
CA ALA A 218 3.07 -4.79 -0.38
C ALA A 218 3.50 -4.83 1.09
N SER A 219 3.89 -5.99 1.58
CA SER A 219 4.44 -6.10 2.93
C SER A 219 5.77 -5.35 3.02
N THR A 220 5.95 -4.57 4.09
CA THR A 220 7.21 -3.90 4.41
C THR A 220 8.26 -4.85 5.00
N VAL A 221 7.84 -6.02 5.44
CA VAL A 221 8.70 -7.01 6.12
C VAL A 221 9.28 -8.03 5.14
N SER A 222 8.50 -8.44 4.13
CA SER A 222 8.93 -9.47 3.17
C SER A 222 8.35 -9.20 1.79
N LYS A 223 9.18 -9.32 0.76
CA LYS A 223 8.77 -9.19 -0.65
C LYS A 223 7.87 -10.34 -1.13
N ASN A 224 7.81 -11.44 -0.37
CA ASN A 224 6.99 -12.60 -0.70
C ASN A 224 5.55 -12.48 -0.21
N TYR A 225 5.20 -11.37 0.44
CA TYR A 225 3.88 -11.17 0.99
C TYR A 225 3.29 -9.83 0.58
N GLU A 226 1.99 -9.83 0.39
CA GLU A 226 1.14 -8.65 0.39
C GLU A 226 0.18 -8.75 1.57
N LYS A 227 -0.34 -7.62 2.00
CA LYS A 227 -1.33 -7.55 3.07
C LYS A 227 -2.63 -7.00 2.52
N ALA A 228 -3.70 -7.73 2.73
CA ALA A 228 -5.06 -7.28 2.45
C ALA A 228 -5.72 -6.86 3.76
N VAL A 229 -6.43 -5.74 3.71
CA VAL A 229 -7.21 -5.21 4.84
C VAL A 229 -8.58 -4.83 4.35
N VAL A 230 -9.61 -5.17 5.10
CA VAL A 230 -10.97 -4.65 4.94
C VAL A 230 -11.46 -4.08 6.27
N LEU A 231 -11.93 -2.86 6.22
CA LEU A 231 -12.48 -2.12 7.35
C LEU A 231 -13.86 -1.63 6.99
N GLY A 232 -14.77 -1.64 7.92
CA GLY A 232 -16.11 -1.09 7.73
C GLY A 232 -16.95 -1.23 8.99
N LEU A 233 -18.25 -1.13 8.83
CA LEU A 233 -19.19 -1.22 9.91
C LEU A 233 -20.01 -2.52 9.83
N ARG A 234 -20.44 -2.98 10.98
CA ARG A 234 -21.52 -3.93 11.15
C ARG A 234 -22.55 -3.31 12.08
N GLY A 235 -23.62 -2.76 11.51
CA GLY A 235 -24.44 -1.79 12.21
C GLY A 235 -23.62 -0.55 12.53
N ASN A 236 -23.44 -0.23 13.84
CA ASN A 236 -22.62 0.90 14.27
C ASN A 236 -21.23 0.49 14.80
N GLU A 237 -20.92 -0.81 14.78
CA GLU A 237 -19.65 -1.31 15.32
C GLU A 237 -18.59 -1.38 14.22
N PRO A 238 -17.41 -0.79 14.43
CA PRO A 238 -16.31 -0.91 13.48
C PRO A 238 -15.74 -2.32 13.49
N VAL A 239 -15.47 -2.85 12.31
CA VAL A 239 -14.93 -4.21 12.13
C VAL A 239 -13.76 -4.17 11.16
N LEU A 240 -12.65 -4.79 11.55
CA LEU A 240 -11.43 -4.88 10.74
C LEU A 240 -11.00 -6.33 10.59
N TRP A 241 -10.76 -6.71 9.33
CA TRP A 241 -10.16 -7.97 8.97
C TRP A 241 -8.91 -7.76 8.16
N GLN A 242 -7.90 -8.59 8.38
CA GLN A 242 -6.69 -8.61 7.57
C GLN A 242 -6.32 -10.01 7.14
N ARG A 243 -5.58 -10.10 6.03
CA ARG A 243 -5.02 -11.34 5.50
C ARG A 243 -3.63 -11.08 4.94
N ASP A 244 -2.70 -11.99 5.20
CA ASP A 244 -1.45 -12.03 4.49
C ASP A 244 -1.60 -12.91 3.25
N LEU A 245 -1.19 -12.39 2.09
CA LEU A 245 -1.24 -13.07 0.79
C LEU A 245 0.16 -13.57 0.45
N ASP A 246 0.35 -14.87 0.36
CA ASP A 246 1.64 -15.47 0.01
C ASP A 246 1.87 -15.45 -1.50
N LEU A 247 2.90 -14.75 -1.95
CA LEU A 247 3.30 -14.64 -3.35
C LEU A 247 4.32 -15.70 -3.76
N SER A 248 4.94 -16.40 -2.81
CA SER A 248 6.01 -17.37 -3.08
C SER A 248 5.53 -18.76 -3.46
N GLY A 249 4.32 -19.13 -3.02
CA GLY A 249 3.78 -20.48 -3.18
C GLY A 249 2.27 -20.56 -3.18
N THR A 250 1.74 -21.63 -2.59
CA THR A 250 0.31 -21.79 -2.36
C THR A 250 -0.10 -20.99 -1.14
N ASP A 251 -0.95 -20.01 -1.34
CA ASP A 251 -1.48 -19.20 -0.26
C ASP A 251 -2.48 -20.01 0.57
N THR A 252 -2.14 -20.23 1.84
CA THR A 252 -2.95 -20.98 2.80
C THR A 252 -3.46 -20.13 3.96
N PHE A 253 -3.12 -18.82 3.97
CA PHE A 253 -3.53 -17.93 5.04
C PHE A 253 -5.01 -17.55 4.91
N GLY A 254 -5.71 -17.59 6.04
CA GLY A 254 -7.07 -17.06 6.18
C GLY A 254 -7.08 -15.59 6.60
N TRP A 255 -8.27 -15.05 6.68
CA TRP A 255 -8.52 -13.72 7.24
C TRP A 255 -8.55 -13.78 8.76
N VAL A 256 -7.90 -12.83 9.39
CA VAL A 256 -7.79 -12.65 10.84
C VAL A 256 -8.60 -11.43 11.25
N ASN A 257 -9.49 -11.60 12.22
CA ASN A 257 -10.22 -10.48 12.79
C ASN A 257 -9.33 -9.71 13.76
N PHE A 258 -9.30 -8.40 13.60
CA PHE A 258 -8.64 -7.48 14.54
C PHE A 258 -9.69 -6.75 15.36
N PRO A 259 -9.83 -7.07 16.66
CA PRO A 259 -10.72 -6.31 17.52
C PRO A 259 -10.23 -4.87 17.60
N LEU A 260 -11.14 -3.94 17.30
CA LEU A 260 -10.89 -2.51 17.49
C LEU A 260 -11.39 -2.16 18.88
N ASP A 261 -10.48 -2.14 19.85
CA ASP A 261 -10.80 -1.69 21.20
C ASP A 261 -11.19 -0.21 21.14
N ALA A 262 -12.39 0.09 21.61
CA ALA A 262 -12.82 1.46 21.80
C ALA A 262 -12.02 2.05 22.99
N HIS A 263 -11.03 2.88 22.67
CA HIS A 263 -10.32 3.69 23.66
C HIS A 263 -10.99 5.04 23.84
#